data_46192db7340ef7cd6990208e5ac70a51
#
_entry.id   46192db7340ef7cd6990208e5ac70a51
#
_cell.length_a   1.000
_cell.length_b   1.000
_cell.length_c   1.000
_cell.angle_alpha   90.00
_cell.angle_beta   90.00
_cell.angle_gamma   90.00
#
_symmetry.space_group_name_H-M   'P 1'
#
loop_
_entity.id
_entity.type
_entity.pdbx_description
1 polymer ?
#
loop_
_entity_poly.entity_id
_entity_poly.type
_entity_poly.pdbx_seq_one_letter_code
_entity_poly.pdbx_strand_id
1 'polypeptide(L)'
;MKIQKCIGLLLAAVLAGGIFTGCGDHNMVSIVNVSYDPTRELYTDYNTIFAEHWKEQTGQDVEVIQSHGGSGKQALEVANGLEADVVTLALEYDIDSMEKAGLIEDGWVDEFPDDSAPYTSTIVFLVRKDNPKHIQDWDDLVRDDVDVITPNPKTSGGAR
;
A
#
# COMPACT_ATOMS: atom_id res chain seq x y z
N MET A 1 19.47 2.51 -65.74
CA MET A 1 18.19 2.97 -65.21
C MET A 1 17.30 1.82 -64.71
N LYS A 2 17.85 0.66 -64.34
CA LYS A 2 17.08 -0.51 -63.83
C LYS A 2 17.47 -0.92 -62.41
N ILE A 3 18.57 -0.44 -61.86
CA ILE A 3 19.06 -0.79 -60.50
C ILE A 3 18.38 0.05 -59.40
N GLN A 4 18.00 1.30 -59.69
CA GLN A 4 17.33 2.17 -58.71
C GLN A 4 15.90 1.76 -58.34
N LYS A 5 15.23 1.02 -59.24
CA LYS A 5 13.86 0.54 -58.97
C LYS A 5 13.82 -0.69 -58.04
N CYS A 6 14.89 -1.49 -58.02
CA CYS A 6 14.96 -2.67 -57.15
C CYS A 6 15.30 -2.31 -55.67
N ILE A 7 16.04 -1.22 -55.46
CA ILE A 7 16.40 -0.76 -54.10
C ILE A 7 15.19 -0.16 -53.41
N GLY A 8 14.33 0.55 -54.15
CA GLY A 8 13.07 1.09 -53.60
C GLY A 8 12.05 0.03 -53.12
N LEU A 9 12.01 -1.12 -53.82
CA LEU A 9 11.11 -2.20 -53.46
C LEU A 9 11.57 -3.02 -52.24
N LEU A 10 12.90 -3.13 -52.06
CA LEU A 10 13.46 -3.80 -50.88
C LEU A 10 13.32 -2.97 -49.58
N LEU A 11 13.40 -1.63 -49.70
CA LEU A 11 13.16 -0.77 -48.51
C LEU A 11 11.69 -0.74 -48.09
N ALA A 12 10.74 -0.87 -49.01
CA ALA A 12 9.32 -0.93 -48.71
C ALA A 12 8.91 -2.25 -48.04
N ALA A 13 9.58 -3.36 -48.31
CA ALA A 13 9.31 -4.67 -47.71
C ALA A 13 9.81 -4.79 -46.26
N VAL A 14 10.87 -4.01 -45.88
CA VAL A 14 11.37 -4.02 -44.48
C VAL A 14 10.53 -3.16 -43.54
N LEU A 15 9.78 -2.17 -44.03
CA LEU A 15 8.89 -1.33 -43.23
C LEU A 15 7.51 -1.98 -42.98
N ALA A 16 7.14 -3.04 -43.72
CA ALA A 16 5.85 -3.74 -43.53
C ALA A 16 5.92 -4.91 -42.52
N GLY A 17 7.13 -5.26 -42.04
CA GLY A 17 7.35 -6.39 -41.14
C GLY A 17 7.47 -6.04 -39.64
N GLY A 18 7.31 -4.76 -39.29
CA GLY A 18 7.65 -4.25 -37.94
C GLY A 18 6.46 -3.89 -37.04
N ILE A 19 5.26 -4.36 -37.29
CA ILE A 19 4.17 -4.27 -36.33
C ILE A 19 4.14 -5.56 -35.50
N PHE A 20 5.17 -5.78 -34.70
CA PHE A 20 4.99 -6.60 -33.52
C PHE A 20 4.17 -5.74 -32.53
N THR A 21 2.86 -5.89 -32.62
CA THR A 21 1.99 -5.55 -31.52
C THR A 21 2.49 -6.33 -30.32
N GLY A 22 3.16 -5.64 -29.40
CA GLY A 22 3.32 -6.15 -28.04
C GLY A 22 1.90 -6.40 -27.51
N CYS A 23 1.46 -7.64 -27.52
CA CYS A 23 0.37 -8.07 -26.66
C CYS A 23 0.89 -7.92 -25.21
N GLY A 24 0.82 -6.72 -24.66
CA GLY A 24 0.65 -6.55 -23.25
C GLY A 24 -0.69 -7.20 -22.95
N ASP A 25 -0.70 -8.06 -21.96
CA ASP A 25 -1.90 -8.74 -21.50
C ASP A 25 -2.86 -7.65 -21.02
N HIS A 26 -3.80 -7.22 -21.88
CA HIS A 26 -4.76 -6.15 -21.62
C HIS A 26 -5.81 -6.54 -20.56
N ASN A 27 -5.62 -7.68 -19.90
CA ASN A 27 -6.56 -8.22 -18.92
C ASN A 27 -6.04 -8.19 -17.48
N MET A 28 -4.88 -7.58 -17.22
CA MET A 28 -4.36 -7.44 -15.87
C MET A 28 -4.53 -6.02 -15.35
N VAL A 29 -5.12 -5.88 -14.17
CA VAL A 29 -5.25 -4.62 -13.42
C VAL A 29 -4.19 -4.58 -12.33
N SER A 30 -3.55 -3.43 -12.12
CA SER A 30 -2.62 -3.21 -11.02
C SER A 30 -3.26 -2.27 -10.00
N ILE A 31 -3.18 -2.62 -8.71
CA ILE A 31 -3.66 -1.82 -7.58
C ILE A 31 -2.48 -1.61 -6.63
N VAL A 32 -2.23 -0.36 -6.25
CA VAL A 32 -1.22 -0.01 -5.24
C VAL A 32 -1.89 0.16 -3.89
N ASN A 33 -1.57 -0.75 -2.95
CA ASN A 33 -2.05 -0.71 -1.57
C ASN A 33 -0.95 -0.20 -0.65
N VAL A 34 -1.18 0.96 -0.05
CA VAL A 34 -0.31 1.59 0.95
C VAL A 34 -0.87 1.34 2.33
N SER A 35 -0.10 0.70 3.21
CA SER A 35 -0.54 0.41 4.57
C SER A 35 0.59 0.54 5.60
N TYR A 36 0.27 0.46 6.90
CA TYR A 36 1.30 0.51 7.93
C TYR A 36 1.83 -0.89 8.29
N ASP A 37 3.07 -0.96 8.80
CA ASP A 37 3.84 -2.20 8.96
C ASP A 37 3.11 -3.38 9.63
N PRO A 38 2.31 -3.22 10.70
CA PRO A 38 1.65 -4.34 11.37
C PRO A 38 0.65 -5.11 10.50
N THR A 39 0.23 -4.55 9.37
CA THR A 39 -0.76 -5.19 8.46
C THR A 39 -0.13 -5.93 7.29
N ARG A 40 1.18 -6.08 7.27
CA ARG A 40 1.93 -6.73 6.19
C ARG A 40 1.44 -8.16 5.92
N GLU A 41 1.36 -8.97 6.94
CA GLU A 41 0.91 -10.37 6.84
C GLU A 41 -0.57 -10.44 6.45
N LEU A 42 -1.41 -9.60 7.06
CA LEU A 42 -2.83 -9.50 6.73
C LEU A 42 -3.02 -9.28 5.22
N TYR A 43 -2.34 -8.30 4.64
CA TYR A 43 -2.49 -8.00 3.22
C TYR A 43 -1.82 -9.03 2.31
N THR A 44 -0.79 -9.73 2.76
CA THR A 44 -0.22 -10.85 1.99
C THR A 44 -1.28 -11.94 1.76
N ASP A 45 -2.00 -12.31 2.81
CA ASP A 45 -3.05 -13.33 2.73
C ASP A 45 -4.30 -12.79 2.02
N TYR A 46 -4.76 -11.59 2.39
CA TYR A 46 -5.94 -10.95 1.82
C TYR A 46 -5.81 -10.75 0.30
N ASN A 47 -4.69 -10.26 -0.18
CA ASN A 47 -4.50 -9.98 -1.61
C ASN A 47 -4.55 -11.25 -2.46
N THR A 48 -4.11 -12.38 -1.92
CA THR A 48 -4.25 -13.68 -2.62
C THR A 48 -5.72 -14.04 -2.81
N ILE A 49 -6.50 -13.94 -1.74
CA ILE A 49 -7.95 -14.22 -1.76
C ILE A 49 -8.69 -13.22 -2.66
N PHE A 50 -8.31 -11.94 -2.56
CA PHE A 50 -8.90 -10.90 -3.38
C PHE A 50 -8.64 -11.12 -4.88
N ALA A 51 -7.41 -11.48 -5.25
CA ALA A 51 -7.05 -11.72 -6.65
C ALA A 51 -7.84 -12.89 -7.25
N GLU A 52 -8.00 -13.98 -6.49
CA GLU A 52 -8.82 -15.13 -6.89
C GLU A 52 -10.29 -14.72 -7.05
N HIS A 53 -10.86 -14.03 -6.06
CA HIS A 53 -12.24 -13.55 -6.09
C HIS A 53 -12.49 -12.60 -7.27
N TRP A 54 -11.60 -11.64 -7.51
CA TRP A 54 -11.71 -10.70 -8.63
C TRP A 54 -11.71 -11.40 -9.97
N LYS A 55 -10.81 -12.36 -10.13
CA LYS A 55 -10.73 -13.17 -11.35
C LYS A 55 -12.00 -13.98 -11.58
N GLU A 56 -12.57 -14.60 -10.55
CA GLU A 56 -13.83 -15.35 -10.64
C GLU A 56 -15.01 -14.45 -11.04
N GLN A 57 -15.06 -13.21 -10.51
CA GLN A 57 -16.17 -12.29 -10.77
C GLN A 57 -16.07 -11.58 -12.13
N THR A 58 -14.86 -11.24 -12.57
CA THR A 58 -14.65 -10.34 -13.71
C THR A 58 -13.93 -10.99 -14.90
N GLY A 59 -13.24 -12.10 -14.66
CA GLY A 59 -12.34 -12.73 -15.63
C GLY A 59 -10.99 -12.00 -15.79
N GLN A 60 -10.76 -10.89 -15.04
CA GLN A 60 -9.50 -10.13 -15.06
C GLN A 60 -8.53 -10.64 -14.03
N ASP A 61 -7.24 -10.65 -14.35
CA ASP A 61 -6.18 -10.81 -13.38
C ASP A 61 -5.91 -9.46 -12.68
N VAL A 62 -5.62 -9.49 -11.39
CA VAL A 62 -5.22 -8.31 -10.61
C VAL A 62 -3.90 -8.57 -9.90
N GLU A 63 -2.99 -7.61 -9.98
CA GLU A 63 -1.77 -7.56 -9.19
C GLU A 63 -1.91 -6.48 -8.12
N VAL A 64 -1.70 -6.82 -6.85
CA VAL A 64 -1.70 -5.84 -5.77
C VAL A 64 -0.26 -5.56 -5.34
N ILE A 65 0.23 -4.38 -5.70
CA ILE A 65 1.54 -3.87 -5.30
C ILE A 65 1.42 -3.29 -3.89
N GLN A 66 2.27 -3.73 -2.98
CA GLN A 66 2.21 -3.32 -1.58
C GLN A 66 3.33 -2.37 -1.20
N SER A 67 2.98 -1.31 -0.46
CA SER A 67 3.93 -0.46 0.26
C SER A 67 3.58 -0.47 1.74
N HIS A 68 4.55 -0.86 2.58
CA HIS A 68 4.39 -0.91 4.03
C HIS A 68 5.45 -0.06 4.72
N GLY A 69 5.06 0.62 5.80
CA GLY A 69 5.96 1.45 6.58
C GLY A 69 5.29 1.98 7.84
N GLY A 70 5.95 2.86 8.55
CA GLY A 70 5.30 3.57 9.66
C GLY A 70 4.15 4.45 9.16
N SER A 71 3.01 4.46 9.85
CA SER A 71 1.76 5.11 9.41
C SER A 71 1.96 6.56 8.97
N GLY A 72 2.57 7.41 9.80
CA GLY A 72 2.83 8.80 9.44
C GLY A 72 3.86 8.98 8.32
N LYS A 73 4.79 8.00 8.16
CA LYS A 73 5.71 8.00 7.02
C LYS A 73 4.95 7.73 5.72
N GLN A 74 4.09 6.72 5.70
CA GLN A 74 3.28 6.39 4.52
C GLN A 74 2.33 7.53 4.14
N ALA A 75 1.66 8.15 5.13
CA ALA A 75 0.83 9.33 4.89
C ALA A 75 1.61 10.45 4.19
N LEU A 76 2.84 10.73 4.68
CA LEU A 76 3.69 11.75 4.09
C LEU A 76 4.15 11.39 2.67
N GLU A 77 4.46 10.13 2.39
CA GLU A 77 4.88 9.65 1.07
C GLU A 77 3.74 9.81 0.05
N VAL A 78 2.50 9.44 0.42
CA VAL A 78 1.32 9.64 -0.42
C VAL A 78 1.06 11.13 -0.65
N ALA A 79 1.10 11.95 0.41
CA ALA A 79 0.94 13.41 0.27
C ALA A 79 2.02 14.06 -0.61
N ASN A 80 3.19 13.44 -0.74
CA ASN A 80 4.29 13.90 -1.61
C ASN A 80 4.31 13.23 -2.99
N GLY A 81 3.27 12.47 -3.36
CA GLY A 81 3.09 11.95 -4.71
C GLY A 81 3.40 10.47 -4.90
N LEU A 82 3.50 9.68 -3.82
CA LEU A 82 3.43 8.24 -3.97
C LEU A 82 2.02 7.87 -4.48
N GLU A 83 1.93 7.31 -5.66
CA GLU A 83 0.67 6.84 -6.22
C GLU A 83 0.13 5.69 -5.37
N ALA A 84 -1.13 5.79 -4.97
CA ALA A 84 -1.83 4.78 -4.18
C ALA A 84 -3.30 4.75 -4.59
N ASP A 85 -3.83 3.55 -4.78
CA ASP A 85 -5.25 3.31 -5.04
C ASP A 85 -6.01 3.04 -3.75
N VAL A 86 -5.35 2.41 -2.78
CA VAL A 86 -5.89 2.10 -1.45
C VAL A 86 -4.88 2.50 -0.38
N VAL A 87 -5.36 3.19 0.65
CA VAL A 87 -4.54 3.59 1.80
C VAL A 87 -5.23 3.18 3.10
N THR A 88 -4.53 2.40 3.93
CA THR A 88 -5.02 1.98 5.26
C THR A 88 -3.94 2.20 6.31
N LEU A 89 -4.16 3.18 7.18
CA LEU A 89 -3.20 3.64 8.16
C LEU A 89 -3.73 3.49 9.60
N ALA A 90 -2.87 3.74 10.57
CA ALA A 90 -3.18 3.48 11.97
C ALA A 90 -4.11 4.52 12.60
N LEU A 91 -4.13 5.74 12.08
CA LEU A 91 -4.84 6.88 12.69
C LEU A 91 -5.65 7.65 11.64
N GLU A 92 -6.83 8.07 12.02
CA GLU A 92 -7.68 9.01 11.27
C GLU A 92 -6.87 10.25 10.85
N TYR A 93 -6.11 10.84 11.76
CA TYR A 93 -5.24 12.00 11.47
C TYR A 93 -4.31 11.80 10.26
N ASP A 94 -3.83 10.59 10.01
CA ASP A 94 -2.97 10.29 8.87
C ASP A 94 -3.76 10.33 7.55
N ILE A 95 -5.00 9.86 7.56
CA ILE A 95 -5.91 9.93 6.41
C ILE A 95 -6.38 11.38 6.19
N ASP A 96 -6.75 12.11 7.25
CA ASP A 96 -7.10 13.54 7.17
C ASP A 96 -6.01 14.39 6.51
N SER A 97 -4.76 13.99 6.66
CA SER A 97 -3.66 14.70 5.99
C SER A 97 -3.73 14.61 4.47
N MET A 98 -4.30 13.53 3.93
CA MET A 98 -4.52 13.33 2.50
C MET A 98 -5.76 14.08 2.02
N GLU A 99 -6.84 14.12 2.81
CA GLU A 99 -8.00 14.97 2.56
C GLU A 99 -7.57 16.44 2.46
N LYS A 100 -6.79 16.93 3.42
CA LYS A 100 -6.23 18.30 3.41
C LYS A 100 -5.30 18.58 2.22
N ALA A 101 -4.67 17.56 1.69
CA ALA A 101 -3.87 17.64 0.47
C ALA A 101 -4.71 17.54 -0.82
N GLY A 102 -6.03 17.32 -0.72
CA GLY A 102 -6.94 17.17 -1.85
C GLY A 102 -6.79 15.88 -2.62
N LEU A 103 -6.30 14.81 -1.97
CA LEU A 103 -6.08 13.50 -2.59
C LEU A 103 -7.27 12.55 -2.43
N ILE A 104 -8.12 12.81 -1.46
CA ILE A 104 -9.40 12.12 -1.23
C ILE A 104 -10.50 13.17 -0.99
N GLU A 105 -11.74 12.77 -1.18
CA GLU A 105 -12.91 13.65 -0.98
C GLU A 105 -13.18 13.90 0.52
N ASP A 106 -13.80 15.03 0.81
CA ASP A 106 -14.25 15.37 2.16
C ASP A 106 -15.31 14.36 2.63
N GLY A 107 -15.24 13.94 3.88
CA GLY A 107 -16.21 13.01 4.47
C GLY A 107 -15.89 11.54 4.25
N TRP A 108 -14.68 11.21 3.91
CA TRP A 108 -14.19 9.84 3.71
C TRP A 108 -14.51 8.89 4.89
N VAL A 109 -14.66 9.41 6.12
CA VAL A 109 -15.00 8.62 7.31
C VAL A 109 -16.36 7.94 7.17
N ASP A 110 -17.33 8.61 6.55
CA ASP A 110 -18.70 8.12 6.37
C ASP A 110 -18.88 7.28 5.08
N GLU A 111 -17.83 7.09 4.27
CA GLU A 111 -17.91 6.39 2.98
C GLU A 111 -18.20 4.89 3.14
N PHE A 112 -17.60 4.24 4.14
CA PHE A 112 -17.78 2.83 4.42
C PHE A 112 -18.26 2.59 5.86
N PRO A 113 -18.82 1.41 6.17
CA PRO A 113 -19.18 1.03 7.54
C PRO A 113 -18.02 1.15 8.54
N ASP A 114 -18.36 1.29 9.80
CA ASP A 114 -17.40 1.33 10.92
C ASP A 114 -16.38 2.46 10.78
N ASP A 115 -16.86 3.67 10.41
CA ASP A 115 -16.04 4.86 10.21
C ASP A 115 -14.91 4.64 9.18
N SER A 116 -15.21 3.90 8.13
CA SER A 116 -14.24 3.48 7.10
C SER A 116 -13.02 2.74 7.65
N ALA A 117 -13.16 2.08 8.81
CA ALA A 117 -12.10 1.32 9.47
C ALA A 117 -12.23 -0.19 9.16
N PRO A 118 -11.42 -0.76 8.25
CA PRO A 118 -11.53 -2.17 7.85
C PRO A 118 -11.09 -3.14 8.95
N TYR A 119 -10.37 -2.66 9.96
CA TYR A 119 -9.89 -3.43 11.11
C TYR A 119 -9.50 -2.50 12.25
N THR A 120 -9.36 -3.08 13.45
CA THR A 120 -8.85 -2.39 14.63
C THR A 120 -7.59 -3.06 15.15
N SER A 121 -6.79 -2.32 15.92
CA SER A 121 -5.57 -2.81 16.55
C SER A 121 -5.46 -2.27 17.96
N THR A 122 -4.50 -2.78 18.74
CA THR A 122 -4.23 -2.33 20.10
C THR A 122 -2.72 -2.22 20.35
N ILE A 123 -2.35 -1.43 21.35
CA ILE A 123 -0.98 -1.37 21.86
C ILE A 123 -0.81 -2.45 22.91
N VAL A 124 0.33 -3.12 22.86
CA VAL A 124 0.72 -4.15 23.83
C VAL A 124 2.11 -3.86 24.39
N PHE A 125 2.37 -4.33 25.60
CA PHE A 125 3.69 -4.28 26.18
C PHE A 125 4.50 -5.51 25.78
N LEU A 126 5.59 -5.30 25.05
CA LEU A 126 6.56 -6.34 24.81
C LEU A 126 7.56 -6.35 25.97
N VAL A 127 7.52 -7.37 26.80
CA VAL A 127 8.38 -7.53 27.96
C VAL A 127 9.38 -8.67 27.77
N ARG A 128 10.46 -8.68 28.58
CA ARG A 128 11.41 -9.79 28.60
C ARG A 128 10.69 -11.10 29.02
N LYS A 129 11.24 -12.22 28.61
CA LYS A 129 10.72 -13.54 28.98
C LYS A 129 10.47 -13.61 30.51
N ASP A 130 9.35 -14.19 30.88
CA ASP A 130 8.87 -14.35 32.25
C ASP A 130 8.56 -13.02 32.98
N ASN A 131 8.53 -11.90 32.27
CA ASN A 131 8.19 -10.56 32.78
C ASN A 131 8.85 -10.22 34.14
N PRO A 132 10.20 -10.16 34.23
CA PRO A 132 10.92 -10.05 35.50
C PRO A 132 10.67 -8.73 36.26
N LYS A 133 10.10 -7.72 35.60
CA LYS A 133 9.73 -6.42 36.18
C LYS A 133 8.24 -6.37 36.55
N HIS A 134 7.48 -7.43 36.28
CA HIS A 134 6.04 -7.51 36.57
C HIS A 134 5.25 -6.35 35.97
N ILE A 135 5.53 -5.99 34.70
CA ILE A 135 4.82 -4.94 33.96
C ILE A 135 3.43 -5.48 33.60
N GLN A 136 2.37 -4.81 34.06
CA GLN A 136 0.98 -5.18 33.85
C GLN A 136 0.13 -4.03 33.29
N ASP A 137 0.48 -2.80 33.63
CA ASP A 137 -0.28 -1.62 33.26
C ASP A 137 0.65 -0.44 32.90
N TRP A 138 0.06 0.63 32.40
CA TRP A 138 0.75 1.86 32.00
C TRP A 138 1.50 2.50 33.15
N ASP A 139 0.94 2.43 34.38
CA ASP A 139 1.57 2.97 35.58
C ASP A 139 2.91 2.29 35.93
N ASP A 140 3.10 1.05 35.50
CA ASP A 140 4.37 0.35 35.68
C ASP A 140 5.52 0.92 34.84
N LEU A 141 5.19 1.60 33.75
CA LEU A 141 6.19 2.14 32.83
C LEU A 141 6.92 3.38 33.38
N VAL A 142 6.36 4.05 34.38
CA VAL A 142 6.95 5.27 34.99
C VAL A 142 7.79 4.97 36.22
N ARG A 143 8.00 3.70 36.56
CA ARG A 143 8.86 3.30 37.71
C ARG A 143 10.32 3.54 37.39
N ASP A 144 11.09 3.95 38.38
CA ASP A 144 12.52 4.27 38.25
C ASP A 144 13.41 3.09 37.80
N ASP A 145 12.92 1.86 37.97
CA ASP A 145 13.64 0.64 37.63
C ASP A 145 13.26 0.13 36.20
N VAL A 146 12.43 0.83 35.46
CA VAL A 146 11.92 0.41 34.13
C VAL A 146 12.46 1.32 33.05
N ASP A 147 13.16 0.73 32.09
CA ASP A 147 13.54 1.40 30.84
C ASP A 147 12.51 1.07 29.76
N VAL A 148 11.97 2.10 29.10
CA VAL A 148 10.94 1.98 28.05
C VAL A 148 11.53 2.34 26.70
N ILE A 149 11.30 1.49 25.70
CA ILE A 149 11.62 1.77 24.30
C ILE A 149 10.30 1.95 23.54
N THR A 150 10.14 3.10 22.92
CA THR A 150 8.98 3.40 22.08
C THR A 150 9.39 3.62 20.61
N PRO A 151 8.52 3.35 19.65
CA PRO A 151 8.73 3.79 18.27
C PRO A 151 8.77 5.33 18.18
N ASN A 152 9.31 5.84 17.06
CA ASN A 152 9.36 7.28 16.83
C ASN A 152 7.95 7.83 16.53
N PRO A 153 7.42 8.78 17.34
CA PRO A 153 6.07 9.32 17.15
C PRO A 153 5.90 10.14 15.86
N LYS A 154 6.99 10.55 15.20
CA LYS A 154 6.91 11.24 13.90
C LYS A 154 6.55 10.30 12.75
N THR A 155 6.80 9.00 12.90
CA THR A 155 6.64 8.03 11.82
C THR A 155 5.69 6.89 12.16
N SER A 156 5.52 6.57 13.45
CA SER A 156 4.70 5.46 13.93
C SER A 156 3.36 5.95 14.47
N GLY A 157 2.26 5.42 13.94
CA GLY A 157 0.92 5.66 14.46
C GLY A 157 0.71 5.10 15.88
N GLY A 158 1.34 3.95 16.20
CA GLY A 158 1.26 3.35 17.53
C GLY A 158 2.05 4.09 18.63
N ALA A 159 2.85 5.11 18.27
CA ALA A 159 3.59 5.94 19.21
C ALA A 159 2.94 7.33 19.43
N ARG A 160 1.81 7.59 18.81
CA ARG A 160 0.98 8.82 18.89
C ARG A 160 -0.41 8.54 19.47
#